data_62c7a948965f5bdb99d4376d611fdff8
#
_entry.id   62c7a948965f5bdb99d4376d611fdff8
#
_cell.length_a   1.000
_cell.length_b   1.000
_cell.length_c   1.000
_cell.angle_alpha   90.00
_cell.angle_beta   90.00
_cell.angle_gamma   90.00
#
_symmetry.space_group_name_H-M   'P 1'
#
loop_
_entity.id
_entity.type
_entity.pdbx_description
1 polymer ?
#
loop_
_entity_poly.entity_id
_entity_poly.type
_entity_poly.pdbx_seq_one_letter_code
_entity_poly.pdbx_strand_id
1 'polypeptide(L)'
;MGILSGVETANGYEPSWLYQILKPKKSGNVINGLGEAEKRAPTPIYHRYDHWHPWILYGATFMIRKIFTPQHRKYFKRMIEMDKQGFCDIATEQINAKPEEWAKKVKEKALSLPGCDVVGIAEVDPIWIFDKDTDTHKWVIVIGLSMDYEVLKNNLDRKTLEAEITVFETYLDSQKSAFELADWIREQGYDAKGVGGPKGSELNTIPAAIAAGIGQLGKHDSLMNEQLGPCFRMSYVLTDLPLAADKPVEIGVDQFCGTCDLCTKFCPPDISGKAIGTRRNEMVRRFRQMHPFFQ
;
A
#
# COMPACT_ATOMS: atom_id res chain seq x y z
N MET A 1 -10.41 18.98 20.44
CA MET A 1 -10.53 19.00 18.97
C MET A 1 -9.16 19.27 18.38
N GLY A 2 -8.69 18.37 17.54
CA GLY A 2 -7.30 18.49 17.04
C GLY A 2 -7.21 19.55 15.94
N ILE A 3 -6.18 20.37 16.01
CA ILE A 3 -5.85 21.41 15.02
C ILE A 3 -5.80 20.85 13.56
N LEU A 4 -5.58 19.55 13.41
CA LEU A 4 -5.45 18.85 12.13
C LEU A 4 -6.73 18.12 11.70
N SER A 5 -7.73 17.99 12.56
CA SER A 5 -8.98 17.32 12.24
C SER A 5 -10.05 18.33 11.90
N GLY A 6 -10.72 18.15 10.78
CA GLY A 6 -11.95 18.89 10.48
C GLY A 6 -13.08 18.52 11.44
N VAL A 7 -14.22 19.11 11.26
CA VAL A 7 -15.42 18.91 12.07
C VAL A 7 -16.49 18.26 11.21
N GLU A 8 -17.13 17.23 11.72
CA GLU A 8 -18.33 16.67 11.11
C GLU A 8 -19.50 17.58 11.41
N THR A 9 -20.22 18.00 10.39
CA THR A 9 -21.40 18.88 10.47
C THR A 9 -22.61 18.16 9.91
N ALA A 10 -23.80 18.69 10.14
CA ALA A 10 -25.03 18.15 9.57
C ALA A 10 -25.03 18.15 8.02
N ASN A 11 -24.18 18.96 7.41
CA ASN A 11 -24.05 19.13 5.95
C ASN A 11 -22.82 18.40 5.36
N GLY A 12 -22.08 17.65 6.19
CA GLY A 12 -20.88 16.94 5.77
C GLY A 12 -19.67 17.27 6.66
N TYR A 13 -18.49 17.08 6.12
CA TYR A 13 -17.22 17.26 6.84
C TYR A 13 -16.58 18.60 6.47
N GLU A 14 -16.34 19.45 7.47
CA GLU A 14 -15.58 20.68 7.28
C GLU A 14 -14.09 20.45 7.57
N PRO A 15 -13.20 20.69 6.60
CA PRO A 15 -11.76 20.57 6.80
C PRO A 15 -11.25 21.54 7.89
N SER A 16 -10.20 21.15 8.60
CA SER A 16 -9.58 21.98 9.61
C SER A 16 -9.07 23.31 9.04
N TRP A 17 -8.99 24.35 9.87
CA TRP A 17 -8.42 25.65 9.47
C TRP A 17 -6.97 25.49 8.95
N LEU A 18 -6.20 24.55 9.51
CA LEU A 18 -4.84 24.27 9.06
C LEU A 18 -4.82 23.70 7.65
N TYR A 19 -5.79 22.84 7.29
CA TYR A 19 -5.96 22.40 5.91
C TYR A 19 -6.21 23.57 4.97
N GLN A 20 -7.06 24.52 5.35
CA GLN A 20 -7.37 25.69 4.53
C GLN A 20 -6.14 26.57 4.27
N ILE A 21 -5.23 26.67 5.25
CA ILE A 21 -3.98 27.42 5.13
C ILE A 21 -2.95 26.66 4.30
N LEU A 22 -2.79 25.35 4.55
CA LEU A 22 -1.73 24.54 3.95
C LEU A 22 -2.12 23.89 2.62
N LYS A 23 -3.41 23.94 2.24
CA LYS A 23 -3.83 23.39 0.96
C LYS A 23 -3.11 24.11 -0.18
N PRO A 24 -2.52 23.38 -1.14
CA PRO A 24 -1.83 24.01 -2.25
C PRO A 24 -2.83 24.68 -3.19
N LYS A 25 -2.42 25.79 -3.80
CA LYS A 25 -3.22 26.48 -4.84
C LYS A 25 -3.33 25.65 -6.13
N LYS A 26 -2.35 24.79 -6.37
CA LYS A 26 -2.32 23.87 -7.53
C LYS A 26 -2.54 22.45 -7.05
N SER A 27 -3.34 21.68 -7.76
CA SER A 27 -3.45 20.23 -7.51
C SER A 27 -2.13 19.54 -7.88
N GLY A 28 -1.81 18.45 -7.22
CA GLY A 28 -0.66 17.61 -7.60
C GLY A 28 -0.92 16.71 -8.82
N ASN A 29 -1.99 16.96 -9.59
CA ASN A 29 -2.46 16.05 -10.65
C ASN A 29 -1.39 15.77 -11.71
N VAL A 30 -0.62 16.79 -12.11
CA VAL A 30 0.47 16.62 -13.09
C VAL A 30 1.57 15.73 -12.53
N ILE A 31 1.91 15.90 -11.25
CA ILE A 31 2.92 15.07 -10.57
C ILE A 31 2.42 13.62 -10.43
N ASN A 32 1.13 13.45 -10.16
CA ASN A 32 0.50 12.14 -10.01
C ASN A 32 0.16 11.45 -11.34
N GLY A 33 0.43 12.10 -12.47
CA GLY A 33 0.10 11.55 -13.80
C GLY A 33 -1.37 11.62 -14.18
N LEU A 34 -2.22 12.32 -13.41
CA LEU A 34 -3.63 12.49 -13.76
C LEU A 34 -3.78 13.41 -14.98
N GLY A 35 -4.44 12.91 -16.03
CA GLY A 35 -4.65 13.63 -17.29
C GLY A 35 -3.53 13.45 -18.32
N GLU A 36 -2.51 12.66 -18.02
CA GLU A 36 -1.48 12.28 -18.98
C GLU A 36 -2.02 11.20 -19.96
N ALA A 37 -1.65 11.31 -21.22
CA ALA A 37 -2.04 10.35 -22.27
C ALA A 37 -1.11 9.13 -22.29
N GLU A 38 0.16 9.34 -21.97
CA GLU A 38 1.19 8.31 -22.01
C GLU A 38 1.42 7.70 -20.62
N LYS A 39 1.72 6.42 -20.60
CA LYS A 39 2.10 5.70 -19.37
C LYS A 39 3.50 6.13 -18.95
N ARG A 40 3.71 6.32 -17.67
CA ARG A 40 5.03 6.50 -17.07
C ARG A 40 5.12 5.81 -15.72
N ALA A 41 6.33 5.56 -15.28
CA ALA A 41 6.58 5.07 -13.93
C ALA A 41 6.01 6.04 -12.88
N PRO A 42 5.45 5.53 -11.77
CA PRO A 42 4.91 6.37 -10.71
C PRO A 42 6.01 7.17 -10.02
N THR A 43 5.67 8.38 -9.57
CA THR A 43 6.56 9.24 -8.80
C THR A 43 6.15 9.20 -7.33
N PRO A 44 7.05 8.83 -6.38
CA PRO A 44 6.71 8.79 -4.97
C PRO A 44 6.48 10.19 -4.40
N ILE A 45 5.39 10.35 -3.63
CA ILE A 45 4.97 11.67 -3.12
C ILE A 45 5.69 12.04 -1.82
N TYR A 46 5.87 11.06 -0.91
CA TYR A 46 6.29 11.35 0.47
C TYR A 46 7.71 10.90 0.80
N HIS A 47 8.35 10.13 -0.06
CA HIS A 47 9.61 9.46 0.26
C HIS A 47 10.82 10.02 -0.50
N ARG A 48 10.59 11.02 -1.35
CA ARG A 48 11.64 11.66 -2.15
C ARG A 48 11.65 13.16 -1.92
N TYR A 49 12.75 13.65 -1.41
CA TYR A 49 12.99 15.07 -1.15
C TYR A 49 13.35 15.87 -2.41
N ASP A 50 13.63 15.20 -3.50
CA ASP A 50 13.94 15.79 -4.79
C ASP A 50 12.69 16.15 -5.62
N HIS A 51 11.52 15.69 -5.19
CA HIS A 51 10.23 16.07 -5.75
C HIS A 51 9.39 16.84 -4.72
N TRP A 52 9.23 18.12 -4.96
CA TRP A 52 8.33 18.93 -4.15
C TRP A 52 6.88 18.70 -4.54
N HIS A 53 6.18 17.84 -3.80
CA HIS A 53 4.73 17.71 -3.95
C HIS A 53 4.03 18.80 -3.15
N PRO A 54 3.00 19.50 -3.73
CA PRO A 54 2.29 20.59 -3.06
C PRO A 54 1.74 20.24 -1.68
N TRP A 55 1.38 18.99 -1.44
CA TRP A 55 0.80 18.49 -0.19
C TRP A 55 1.84 18.05 0.86
N ILE A 56 3.13 18.15 0.57
CA ILE A 56 4.18 17.63 1.46
C ILE A 56 4.17 18.33 2.83
N LEU A 57 3.89 19.63 2.87
CA LEU A 57 3.80 20.37 4.13
C LEU A 57 2.64 19.90 5.00
N TYR A 58 1.49 19.63 4.41
CA TYR A 58 0.33 19.09 5.14
C TYR A 58 0.63 17.68 5.67
N GLY A 59 1.20 16.79 4.84
CA GLY A 59 1.64 15.46 5.24
C GLY A 59 2.70 15.51 6.34
N ALA A 60 3.68 16.42 6.23
CA ALA A 60 4.72 16.60 7.25
C ALA A 60 4.14 17.00 8.61
N THR A 61 3.17 17.92 8.66
CA THR A 61 2.53 18.32 9.93
C THR A 61 1.82 17.15 10.62
N PHE A 62 1.19 16.29 9.84
CA PHE A 62 0.55 15.08 10.34
C PHE A 62 1.58 14.07 10.90
N MET A 63 2.69 13.88 10.19
CA MET A 63 3.77 12.98 10.61
C MET A 63 4.52 13.51 11.84
N ILE A 64 4.81 14.81 11.91
CA ILE A 64 5.48 15.43 13.06
C ILE A 64 4.69 15.15 14.34
N ARG A 65 3.38 15.35 14.33
CA ARG A 65 2.54 15.04 15.48
C ARG A 65 2.69 13.58 15.94
N LYS A 66 2.75 12.64 15.01
CA LYS A 66 2.90 11.21 15.33
C LYS A 66 4.28 10.88 15.91
N ILE A 67 5.34 11.48 15.39
CA ILE A 67 6.71 11.31 15.90
C ILE A 67 6.83 11.76 17.37
N PHE A 68 6.09 12.80 17.77
CA PHE A 68 6.08 13.27 19.15
C PHE A 68 5.22 12.43 20.12
N THR A 69 4.39 11.52 19.62
CA THR A 69 3.61 10.60 20.46
C THR A 69 4.50 9.41 20.87
N PRO A 70 4.71 9.14 22.16
CA PRO A 70 5.64 8.09 22.63
C PRO A 70 5.34 6.71 22.05
N GLN A 71 4.05 6.36 21.91
CA GLN A 71 3.60 5.08 21.35
C GLN A 71 4.06 4.94 19.89
N HIS A 72 3.78 5.93 19.03
CA HIS A 72 4.19 5.89 17.64
C HIS A 72 5.72 5.87 17.48
N ARG A 73 6.44 6.61 18.32
CA ARG A 73 7.91 6.65 18.31
C ARG A 73 8.53 5.26 18.52
N LYS A 74 7.93 4.44 19.38
CA LYS A 74 8.38 3.07 19.62
C LYS A 74 8.35 2.24 18.33
N TYR A 75 7.27 2.33 17.55
CA TYR A 75 7.12 1.58 16.30
C TYR A 75 8.07 2.10 15.22
N PHE A 76 8.17 3.41 15.04
CA PHE A 76 9.13 4.01 14.11
C PHE A 76 10.57 3.60 14.41
N LYS A 77 10.96 3.61 15.68
CA LYS A 77 12.29 3.19 16.09
C LYS A 77 12.57 1.74 15.68
N ARG A 78 11.63 0.83 15.95
CA ARG A 78 11.75 -0.58 15.58
C ARG A 78 11.85 -0.78 14.06
N MET A 79 11.01 -0.11 13.29
CA MET A 79 11.07 -0.18 11.82
C MET A 79 12.43 0.28 11.28
N ILE A 80 12.97 1.38 11.83
CA ILE A 80 14.30 1.89 11.44
C ILE A 80 15.41 0.92 11.85
N GLU A 81 15.28 0.28 13.00
CA GLU A 81 16.26 -0.73 13.48
C GLU A 81 16.28 -1.94 12.55
N MET A 82 15.12 -2.42 12.10
CA MET A 82 15.02 -3.51 11.12
C MET A 82 15.65 -3.11 9.77
N ASP A 83 15.35 -1.93 9.24
CA ASP A 83 15.95 -1.43 7.99
C ASP A 83 17.50 -1.37 8.08
N LYS A 84 18.03 -1.06 9.25
CA LYS A 84 19.49 -1.01 9.47
C LYS A 84 20.13 -2.39 9.61
N GLN A 85 19.39 -3.36 10.12
CA GLN A 85 19.87 -4.73 10.26
C GLN A 85 20.11 -5.35 8.89
N GLY A 86 19.29 -5.00 7.87
CA GLY A 86 19.37 -5.57 6.53
C GLY A 86 18.92 -7.02 6.49
N PHE A 87 19.42 -7.75 5.51
CA PHE A 87 19.11 -9.17 5.26
C PHE A 87 20.34 -10.05 5.51
N CYS A 88 20.11 -11.35 5.74
CA CYS A 88 21.18 -12.32 5.81
C CYS A 88 21.93 -12.45 4.46
N ASP A 89 23.13 -13.00 4.47
CA ASP A 89 23.85 -13.31 3.24
C ASP A 89 23.12 -14.37 2.41
N ILE A 90 23.27 -14.29 1.09
CA ILE A 90 22.71 -15.32 0.20
C ILE A 90 23.53 -16.59 0.35
N ALA A 91 22.86 -17.74 0.56
CA ALA A 91 23.53 -19.03 0.65
C ALA A 91 24.29 -19.34 -0.65
N THR A 92 25.48 -19.90 -0.51
CA THR A 92 26.34 -20.24 -1.65
C THR A 92 25.80 -21.38 -2.49
N GLU A 93 25.05 -22.28 -1.89
CA GLU A 93 24.37 -23.38 -2.57
C GLU A 93 22.94 -22.98 -2.93
N GLN A 94 22.61 -23.09 -4.20
CA GLN A 94 21.28 -22.77 -4.70
C GLN A 94 20.43 -24.03 -4.79
N ILE A 95 19.31 -24.04 -4.09
CA ILE A 95 18.35 -25.14 -4.13
C ILE A 95 17.48 -25.00 -5.37
N ASN A 96 17.51 -25.99 -6.25
CA ASN A 96 16.73 -26.02 -7.47
C ASN A 96 15.40 -26.74 -7.29
N ALA A 97 14.30 -26.14 -7.71
CA ALA A 97 12.98 -26.74 -7.81
C ALA A 97 12.20 -26.11 -8.98
N LYS A 98 11.08 -26.72 -9.36
CA LYS A 98 10.21 -26.15 -10.39
C LYS A 98 9.53 -24.86 -9.90
N PRO A 99 9.22 -23.91 -10.79
CA PRO A 99 8.57 -22.65 -10.40
C PRO A 99 7.27 -22.86 -9.60
N GLU A 100 6.48 -23.86 -9.96
CA GLU A 100 5.22 -24.17 -9.26
C GLU A 100 5.47 -24.72 -7.85
N GLU A 101 6.53 -25.52 -7.68
CA GLU A 101 6.92 -26.04 -6.37
C GLU A 101 7.43 -24.92 -5.47
N TRP A 102 8.22 -23.99 -6.03
CA TRP A 102 8.67 -22.82 -5.32
C TRP A 102 7.52 -21.90 -4.95
N ALA A 103 6.59 -21.63 -5.87
CA ALA A 103 5.41 -20.83 -5.57
C ALA A 103 4.59 -21.40 -4.41
N LYS A 104 4.43 -22.74 -4.37
CA LYS A 104 3.76 -23.41 -3.25
C LYS A 104 4.52 -23.23 -1.93
N LYS A 105 5.84 -23.53 -1.90
CA LYS A 105 6.68 -23.40 -0.70
C LYS A 105 6.72 -21.98 -0.17
N VAL A 106 6.83 -20.99 -1.05
CA VAL A 106 6.82 -19.57 -0.70
C VAL A 106 5.49 -19.18 -0.04
N LYS A 107 4.37 -19.62 -0.60
CA LYS A 107 3.05 -19.35 -0.01
C LYS A 107 2.87 -20.04 1.34
N GLU A 108 3.26 -21.28 1.46
CA GLU A 108 3.25 -22.02 2.74
C GLU A 108 4.11 -21.29 3.79
N LYS A 109 5.33 -20.89 3.42
CA LYS A 109 6.21 -20.15 4.31
C LYS A 109 5.61 -18.81 4.71
N ALA A 110 5.11 -18.00 3.76
CA ALA A 110 4.49 -16.71 4.02
C ALA A 110 3.30 -16.83 4.98
N LEU A 111 2.38 -17.75 4.71
CA LEU A 111 1.21 -18.00 5.56
C LEU A 111 1.55 -18.57 6.95
N SER A 112 2.75 -19.11 7.13
CA SER A 112 3.25 -19.52 8.46
C SER A 112 3.79 -18.37 9.30
N LEU A 113 4.01 -17.21 8.70
CA LEU A 113 4.52 -16.03 9.40
C LEU A 113 3.39 -15.36 10.20
N PRO A 114 3.70 -14.82 11.38
CA PRO A 114 2.70 -14.20 12.23
C PRO A 114 1.94 -13.07 11.52
N GLY A 115 0.61 -13.17 11.48
CA GLY A 115 -0.27 -12.15 10.93
C GLY A 115 -0.35 -12.10 9.40
N CYS A 116 0.34 -12.97 8.66
CA CYS A 116 0.17 -13.07 7.22
C CYS A 116 -1.12 -13.85 6.90
N ASP A 117 -2.11 -13.19 6.37
CA ASP A 117 -3.44 -13.77 6.08
C ASP A 117 -3.62 -14.10 4.61
N VAL A 118 -2.97 -13.35 3.72
CA VAL A 118 -3.05 -13.55 2.28
C VAL A 118 -1.68 -13.37 1.63
N VAL A 119 -1.43 -14.13 0.57
CA VAL A 119 -0.18 -14.07 -0.20
C VAL A 119 -0.45 -14.33 -1.67
N GLY A 120 0.23 -13.61 -2.54
CA GLY A 120 0.15 -13.79 -3.99
C GLY A 120 1.47 -13.43 -4.67
N ILE A 121 1.67 -13.96 -5.86
CA ILE A 121 2.91 -13.86 -6.63
C ILE A 121 2.61 -13.27 -8.00
N ALA A 122 3.39 -12.27 -8.41
CA ALA A 122 3.33 -11.71 -9.76
C ALA A 122 4.72 -11.53 -10.36
N GLU A 123 4.81 -11.52 -11.68
CA GLU A 123 5.98 -11.03 -12.39
C GLU A 123 6.00 -9.50 -12.30
N VAL A 124 7.15 -8.92 -12.02
CA VAL A 124 7.28 -7.46 -11.88
C VAL A 124 7.11 -6.80 -13.24
N ASP A 125 6.12 -5.93 -13.38
CA ASP A 125 6.04 -5.02 -14.51
C ASP A 125 6.91 -3.79 -14.19
N PRO A 126 7.92 -3.47 -15.02
CA PRO A 126 8.79 -2.32 -14.79
C PRO A 126 8.06 -0.98 -14.63
N ILE A 127 6.84 -0.86 -15.16
CA ILE A 127 6.02 0.35 -15.01
C ILE A 127 5.55 0.56 -13.57
N TRP A 128 5.58 -0.45 -12.71
CA TRP A 128 5.21 -0.33 -11.29
C TRP A 128 6.34 0.24 -10.45
N ILE A 129 7.59 0.13 -10.92
CA ILE A 129 8.78 0.62 -10.22
C ILE A 129 8.77 2.14 -10.26
N PHE A 130 9.05 2.77 -9.13
CA PHE A 130 9.09 4.22 -9.06
C PHE A 130 10.21 4.80 -9.94
N ASP A 131 9.95 5.98 -10.52
CA ASP A 131 10.73 6.64 -11.60
C ASP A 131 12.18 6.78 -11.27
N LYS A 132 12.85 6.53 -10.38
CA LYS A 132 14.30 6.63 -10.09
C LYS A 132 14.86 5.40 -9.39
N ASP A 133 14.05 4.38 -9.24
CA ASP A 133 14.50 3.12 -8.70
C ASP A 133 15.02 2.21 -9.80
N THR A 134 16.02 1.42 -9.49
CA THR A 134 16.74 0.57 -10.43
C THR A 134 16.62 -0.91 -10.04
N ASP A 135 15.57 -1.27 -9.31
CA ASP A 135 15.34 -2.66 -8.94
C ASP A 135 15.08 -3.50 -10.20
N THR A 136 15.76 -4.63 -10.31
CA THR A 136 15.72 -5.52 -11.48
C THR A 136 15.20 -6.91 -11.15
N HIS A 137 14.72 -7.16 -9.92
CA HIS A 137 14.15 -8.45 -9.59
C HIS A 137 12.94 -8.79 -10.46
N LYS A 138 12.86 -10.04 -10.82
CA LYS A 138 11.83 -10.52 -11.75
C LYS A 138 10.47 -10.73 -11.07
N TRP A 139 10.45 -11.12 -9.82
CA TRP A 139 9.25 -11.55 -9.11
C TRP A 139 8.95 -10.67 -7.92
N VAL A 140 7.67 -10.44 -7.68
CA VAL A 140 7.14 -9.83 -6.47
C VAL A 140 6.20 -10.78 -5.77
N ILE A 141 6.44 -11.02 -4.49
CA ILE A 141 5.58 -11.76 -3.59
C ILE A 141 4.88 -10.74 -2.70
N VAL A 142 3.59 -10.55 -2.88
CA VAL A 142 2.80 -9.62 -2.07
C VAL A 142 2.19 -10.39 -0.91
N ILE A 143 2.35 -9.87 0.30
CA ILE A 143 1.73 -10.40 1.52
C ILE A 143 0.81 -9.36 2.12
N GLY A 144 -0.33 -9.82 2.65
CA GLY A 144 -1.32 -8.97 3.29
C GLY A 144 -1.62 -9.44 4.71
N LEU A 145 -1.65 -8.48 5.63
CA LEU A 145 -1.93 -8.67 7.06
C LEU A 145 -3.21 -7.92 7.41
N SER A 146 -4.17 -8.61 8.01
CA SER A 146 -5.42 -8.02 8.49
C SER A 146 -5.19 -7.01 9.62
N MET A 147 -6.07 -6.04 9.69
CA MET A 147 -6.19 -5.14 10.82
C MET A 147 -7.52 -5.40 11.54
N ASP A 148 -7.54 -5.21 12.85
CA ASP A 148 -8.76 -5.40 13.63
C ASP A 148 -9.84 -4.37 13.20
N TYR A 149 -10.88 -4.87 12.54
CA TYR A 149 -11.98 -4.04 12.08
C TYR A 149 -12.75 -3.41 13.24
N GLU A 150 -12.93 -4.13 14.35
CA GLU A 150 -13.65 -3.63 15.52
C GLU A 150 -12.95 -2.43 16.15
N VAL A 151 -11.60 -2.43 16.13
CA VAL A 151 -10.80 -1.29 16.56
C VAL A 151 -10.85 -0.16 15.53
N LEU A 152 -10.70 -0.48 14.26
CA LEU A 152 -10.62 0.54 13.19
C LEU A 152 -11.93 1.30 12.98
N LYS A 153 -13.09 0.63 13.11
CA LYS A 153 -14.40 1.29 12.97
C LYS A 153 -14.63 2.41 13.97
N ASN A 154 -13.98 2.32 15.16
CA ASN A 154 -14.07 3.33 16.21
C ASN A 154 -13.18 4.54 15.98
N ASN A 155 -12.35 4.54 14.92
CA ASN A 155 -11.45 5.67 14.59
C ASN A 155 -12.20 6.96 14.25
N LEU A 156 -13.46 6.88 13.85
CA LEU A 156 -14.30 8.03 13.57
C LEU A 156 -14.48 8.93 14.81
N ASP A 157 -14.54 8.34 15.99
CA ASP A 157 -14.71 9.08 17.24
C ASP A 157 -13.44 9.81 17.69
N ARG A 158 -12.26 9.45 17.16
CA ARG A 158 -10.94 10.05 17.47
C ARG A 158 -10.66 10.26 18.97
N LYS A 159 -11.36 9.55 19.83
CA LYS A 159 -11.23 9.65 21.29
C LYS A 159 -10.04 8.85 21.82
N THR A 160 -9.63 7.82 21.10
CA THR A 160 -8.52 6.95 21.46
C THR A 160 -7.44 6.92 20.39
N LEU A 161 -6.21 6.58 20.78
CA LEU A 161 -5.12 6.33 19.84
C LEU A 161 -5.10 4.88 19.34
N GLU A 162 -6.05 4.07 19.77
CA GLU A 162 -6.03 2.62 19.61
C GLU A 162 -6.03 2.22 18.13
N ALA A 163 -6.93 2.79 17.32
CA ALA A 163 -6.96 2.52 15.89
C ALA A 163 -5.67 2.98 15.16
N GLU A 164 -5.08 4.11 15.58
CA GLU A 164 -3.79 4.55 15.04
C GLU A 164 -2.66 3.60 15.42
N ILE A 165 -2.66 3.11 16.66
CA ILE A 165 -1.67 2.14 17.14
C ILE A 165 -1.80 0.83 16.36
N THR A 166 -2.99 0.29 16.18
CA THR A 166 -3.26 -0.91 15.39
C THR A 166 -2.68 -0.80 13.97
N VAL A 167 -2.86 0.36 13.31
CA VAL A 167 -2.26 0.60 11.99
C VAL A 167 -0.74 0.54 12.03
N PHE A 168 -0.09 1.13 13.05
CA PHE A 168 1.38 1.12 13.15
C PHE A 168 1.93 -0.26 13.53
N GLU A 169 1.23 -1.00 14.37
CA GLU A 169 1.56 -2.39 14.69
C GLU A 169 1.54 -3.25 13.43
N THR A 170 0.44 -3.16 12.66
CA THR A 170 0.35 -3.91 11.41
C THR A 170 1.43 -3.51 10.39
N TYR A 171 1.83 -2.24 10.33
CA TYR A 171 2.98 -1.83 9.51
C TYR A 171 4.30 -2.49 9.97
N LEU A 172 4.54 -2.54 11.28
CA LEU A 172 5.74 -3.18 11.83
C LEU A 172 5.73 -4.69 11.54
N ASP A 173 4.60 -5.34 11.78
CA ASP A 173 4.45 -6.78 11.58
C ASP A 173 4.56 -7.13 10.08
N SER A 174 3.98 -6.32 9.19
CA SER A 174 4.10 -6.53 7.76
C SER A 174 5.54 -6.39 7.26
N GLN A 175 6.29 -5.42 7.77
CA GLN A 175 7.72 -5.27 7.47
C GLN A 175 8.51 -6.48 7.97
N LYS A 176 8.24 -6.92 9.20
CA LYS A 176 8.89 -8.09 9.78
C LYS A 176 8.64 -9.34 8.94
N SER A 177 7.39 -9.60 8.58
CA SER A 177 7.06 -10.77 7.74
C SER A 177 7.72 -10.72 6.38
N ALA A 178 7.80 -9.54 5.74
CA ALA A 178 8.51 -9.40 4.47
C ALA A 178 10.02 -9.66 4.62
N PHE A 179 10.64 -9.21 5.71
CA PHE A 179 12.07 -9.44 5.97
C PHE A 179 12.35 -10.92 6.26
N GLU A 180 11.56 -11.56 7.12
CA GLU A 180 11.69 -12.98 7.43
C GLU A 180 11.48 -13.87 6.18
N LEU A 181 10.56 -13.50 5.30
CA LEU A 181 10.37 -14.20 4.04
C LEU A 181 11.56 -14.00 3.08
N ALA A 182 12.09 -12.79 3.01
CA ALA A 182 13.27 -12.50 2.20
C ALA A 182 14.50 -13.27 2.70
N ASP A 183 14.74 -13.27 4.01
CA ASP A 183 15.85 -14.03 4.60
C ASP A 183 15.70 -15.53 4.31
N TRP A 184 14.50 -16.09 4.45
CA TRP A 184 14.25 -17.47 4.12
C TRP A 184 14.55 -17.78 2.64
N ILE A 185 14.23 -16.89 1.70
CA ILE A 185 14.56 -17.06 0.28
C ILE A 185 16.07 -16.99 0.06
N ARG A 186 16.77 -16.08 0.75
CA ARG A 186 18.23 -15.95 0.67
C ARG A 186 18.95 -17.19 1.20
N GLU A 187 18.41 -17.85 2.21
CA GLU A 187 18.86 -19.16 2.69
C GLU A 187 18.68 -20.28 1.65
N GLN A 188 17.81 -20.12 0.65
CA GLN A 188 17.66 -21.05 -0.47
C GLN A 188 18.63 -20.73 -1.63
N GLY A 189 19.49 -19.72 -1.50
CA GLY A 189 20.50 -19.34 -2.49
C GLY A 189 20.03 -18.35 -3.57
N TYR A 190 18.92 -17.65 -3.35
CA TYR A 190 18.39 -16.65 -4.29
C TYR A 190 18.39 -15.26 -3.68
N ASP A 191 18.63 -14.24 -4.50
CA ASP A 191 18.50 -12.86 -4.01
C ASP A 191 17.04 -12.54 -3.73
N ALA A 192 16.84 -11.84 -2.60
CA ALA A 192 15.53 -11.39 -2.17
C ALA A 192 15.65 -10.17 -1.26
N LYS A 193 14.65 -9.29 -1.36
CA LYS A 193 14.57 -8.04 -0.62
C LYS A 193 13.15 -7.82 -0.12
N GLY A 194 12.97 -7.85 1.19
CA GLY A 194 11.71 -7.53 1.84
C GLY A 194 11.49 -6.02 1.93
N VAL A 195 10.30 -5.58 1.61
CA VAL A 195 9.90 -4.16 1.66
C VAL A 195 8.56 -4.03 2.37
N GLY A 196 8.51 -3.19 3.37
CA GLY A 196 7.30 -3.00 4.18
C GLY A 196 7.33 -1.73 5.01
N GLY A 197 6.29 -1.57 5.83
CA GLY A 197 6.12 -0.37 6.65
C GLY A 197 5.71 0.86 5.86
N PRO A 198 5.63 2.02 6.51
CA PRO A 198 5.16 3.26 5.88
C PRO A 198 6.15 3.87 4.89
N LYS A 199 7.38 3.38 4.84
CA LYS A 199 8.42 3.85 3.92
C LYS A 199 8.53 3.02 2.65
N GLY A 200 7.90 1.85 2.62
CA GLY A 200 8.02 0.91 1.52
C GLY A 200 7.68 1.54 0.18
N SER A 201 8.64 1.61 -0.76
CA SER A 201 8.38 2.34 -1.98
C SER A 201 9.45 2.20 -3.05
N GLU A 202 9.75 0.99 -3.43
CA GLU A 202 10.49 0.75 -4.67
C GLU A 202 9.52 0.54 -5.83
N LEU A 203 8.32 0.01 -5.53
CA LEU A 203 7.26 -0.12 -6.50
C LEU A 203 5.88 0.27 -5.93
N ASN A 204 4.96 0.60 -6.81
CA ASN A 204 3.55 0.77 -6.45
C ASN A 204 2.93 -0.61 -6.16
N THR A 205 2.64 -0.87 -4.89
CA THR A 205 2.17 -2.19 -4.42
C THR A 205 0.77 -2.56 -4.92
N ILE A 206 -0.10 -1.58 -5.18
CA ILE A 206 -1.50 -1.86 -5.57
C ILE A 206 -1.59 -2.64 -6.89
N PRO A 207 -0.97 -2.20 -8.01
CA PRO A 207 -1.00 -2.97 -9.25
C PRO A 207 -0.35 -4.34 -9.12
N ALA A 208 0.75 -4.45 -8.38
CA ALA A 208 1.39 -5.72 -8.10
C ALA A 208 0.47 -6.68 -7.33
N ALA A 209 -0.25 -6.18 -6.33
CA ALA A 209 -1.20 -6.97 -5.55
C ALA A 209 -2.41 -7.43 -6.39
N ILE A 210 -2.89 -6.61 -7.32
CA ILE A 210 -3.95 -7.00 -8.25
C ILE A 210 -3.45 -8.12 -9.18
N ALA A 211 -2.27 -7.95 -9.77
CA ALA A 211 -1.66 -8.96 -10.63
C ALA A 211 -1.40 -10.28 -9.88
N ALA A 212 -1.03 -10.20 -8.61
CA ALA A 212 -0.81 -11.33 -7.70
C ALA A 212 -2.12 -11.97 -7.17
N GLY A 213 -3.30 -11.50 -7.60
CA GLY A 213 -4.58 -12.08 -7.19
C GLY A 213 -4.99 -11.78 -5.74
N ILE A 214 -4.41 -10.76 -5.10
CA ILE A 214 -4.77 -10.39 -3.72
C ILE A 214 -6.17 -9.77 -3.64
N GLY A 215 -6.61 -9.07 -4.68
CA GLY A 215 -7.93 -8.44 -4.71
C GLY A 215 -8.13 -7.46 -5.85
N GLN A 216 -9.16 -6.64 -5.74
CA GLN A 216 -9.53 -5.61 -6.73
C GLN A 216 -9.48 -4.20 -6.15
N LEU A 217 -9.29 -3.20 -7.00
CA LEU A 217 -9.27 -1.80 -6.59
C LEU A 217 -10.69 -1.30 -6.26
N GLY A 218 -10.89 -0.86 -5.02
CA GLY A 218 -12.13 -0.24 -4.59
C GLY A 218 -12.27 1.22 -5.05
N LYS A 219 -13.49 1.74 -4.99
CA LYS A 219 -13.81 3.15 -5.32
C LYS A 219 -13.10 4.17 -4.41
N HIS A 220 -12.59 3.76 -3.28
CA HIS A 220 -11.83 4.56 -2.31
C HIS A 220 -10.30 4.54 -2.55
N ASP A 221 -9.83 4.02 -3.69
CA ASP A 221 -8.43 3.88 -4.10
C ASP A 221 -7.58 2.95 -3.22
N SER A 222 -8.22 2.08 -2.43
CA SER A 222 -7.56 0.98 -1.72
C SER A 222 -7.96 -0.35 -2.32
N LEU A 223 -7.11 -1.35 -2.10
CA LEU A 223 -7.39 -2.71 -2.50
C LEU A 223 -8.49 -3.31 -1.62
N MET A 224 -9.37 -4.08 -2.23
CA MET A 224 -10.41 -4.87 -1.57
C MET A 224 -10.08 -6.34 -1.75
N ASN A 225 -9.91 -7.05 -0.65
CA ASN A 225 -9.76 -8.51 -0.63
C ASN A 225 -11.10 -9.17 -0.30
N GLU A 226 -11.35 -10.37 -0.81
CA GLU A 226 -12.61 -11.06 -0.61
C GLU A 226 -12.89 -11.39 0.88
N GLN A 227 -11.85 -11.75 1.63
CA GLN A 227 -11.97 -12.16 3.04
C GLN A 227 -11.74 -11.01 4.00
N LEU A 228 -10.77 -10.13 3.70
CA LEU A 228 -10.31 -9.07 4.58
C LEU A 228 -10.98 -7.72 4.32
N GLY A 229 -11.76 -7.61 3.25
CA GLY A 229 -12.28 -6.31 2.80
C GLY A 229 -11.15 -5.31 2.54
N PRO A 230 -11.29 -4.03 2.94
CA PRO A 230 -10.24 -3.02 2.83
C PRO A 230 -9.32 -2.95 4.07
N CYS A 231 -9.57 -3.80 5.09
CA CYS A 231 -8.95 -3.71 6.41
C CYS A 231 -7.68 -4.54 6.52
N PHE A 232 -6.70 -4.30 5.65
CA PHE A 232 -5.38 -4.96 5.72
C PHE A 232 -4.26 -4.04 5.26
N ARG A 233 -3.03 -4.40 5.61
CA ARG A 233 -1.81 -3.77 5.13
C ARG A 233 -1.04 -4.73 4.26
N MET A 234 -0.30 -4.18 3.32
CA MET A 234 0.53 -4.96 2.40
C MET A 234 1.99 -4.64 2.60
N SER A 235 2.81 -5.66 2.47
CA SER A 235 4.23 -5.60 2.22
C SER A 235 4.57 -6.57 1.09
N TYR A 236 5.80 -6.55 0.62
CA TYR A 236 6.19 -7.41 -0.48
C TYR A 236 7.66 -7.83 -0.38
N VAL A 237 7.99 -8.89 -1.09
CA VAL A 237 9.36 -9.33 -1.31
C VAL A 237 9.63 -9.31 -2.80
N LEU A 238 10.70 -8.64 -3.21
CA LEU A 238 11.28 -8.71 -4.55
C LEU A 238 12.32 -9.81 -4.59
N THR A 239 12.35 -10.63 -5.64
CA THR A 239 13.27 -11.78 -5.71
C THR A 239 13.51 -12.26 -7.14
N ASP A 240 14.67 -12.92 -7.34
CA ASP A 240 15.01 -13.66 -8.55
C ASP A 240 14.72 -15.18 -8.43
N LEU A 241 14.17 -15.63 -7.29
CA LEU A 241 13.69 -16.99 -7.14
C LEU A 241 12.71 -17.32 -8.27
N PRO A 242 12.92 -18.37 -9.08
CA PRO A 242 12.02 -18.70 -10.18
C PRO A 242 10.65 -19.15 -9.65
N LEU A 243 9.63 -18.33 -9.88
CA LEU A 243 8.28 -18.54 -9.35
C LEU A 243 7.26 -18.70 -10.48
N ALA A 244 6.13 -19.34 -10.17
CA ALA A 244 4.93 -19.31 -11.01
C ALA A 244 4.01 -18.19 -10.52
N ALA A 245 3.59 -17.31 -11.45
CA ALA A 245 2.69 -16.22 -11.15
C ALA A 245 1.26 -16.70 -10.87
N ASP A 246 0.59 -16.01 -9.97
CA ASP A 246 -0.86 -16.09 -9.81
C ASP A 246 -1.58 -15.29 -10.92
N LYS A 247 -2.89 -15.32 -10.87
CA LYS A 247 -3.73 -14.56 -11.79
C LYS A 247 -4.59 -13.56 -11.03
N PRO A 248 -4.89 -12.40 -11.61
CA PRO A 248 -5.88 -11.47 -11.06
C PRO A 248 -7.21 -12.17 -10.75
N VAL A 249 -7.86 -11.71 -9.68
CA VAL A 249 -9.17 -12.24 -9.26
C VAL A 249 -10.26 -11.22 -9.52
N GLU A 250 -11.46 -11.71 -9.84
CA GLU A 250 -12.68 -10.91 -9.94
C GLU A 250 -13.61 -11.27 -8.78
N ILE A 251 -13.78 -10.34 -7.85
CA ILE A 251 -14.58 -10.53 -6.62
C ILE A 251 -15.80 -9.60 -6.56
N GLY A 252 -16.21 -9.02 -7.68
CA GLY A 252 -17.41 -8.20 -7.78
C GLY A 252 -17.30 -6.79 -7.20
N VAL A 253 -16.09 -6.27 -6.97
CA VAL A 253 -15.88 -4.93 -6.40
C VAL A 253 -16.48 -3.84 -7.27
N ASP A 254 -16.39 -3.95 -8.58
CA ASP A 254 -16.93 -2.95 -9.50
C ASP A 254 -18.44 -2.84 -9.44
N GLN A 255 -19.10 -3.99 -9.41
CA GLN A 255 -20.58 -4.06 -9.32
C GLN A 255 -21.03 -3.46 -8.00
N PHE A 256 -20.40 -3.83 -6.90
CA PHE A 256 -20.68 -3.28 -5.57
C PHE A 256 -20.41 -1.77 -5.52
N CYS A 257 -19.23 -1.32 -5.92
CA CYS A 257 -18.84 0.09 -5.90
C CYS A 257 -19.66 0.95 -6.89
N GLY A 258 -20.22 0.35 -7.93
CA GLY A 258 -21.10 1.03 -8.88
C GLY A 258 -22.38 1.57 -8.23
N THR A 259 -22.88 0.89 -7.22
CA THR A 259 -24.11 1.25 -6.49
C THR A 259 -23.83 1.87 -5.12
N CYS A 260 -22.67 1.65 -4.53
CA CYS A 260 -22.27 2.16 -3.23
C CYS A 260 -21.69 3.57 -3.33
N ASP A 261 -22.18 4.50 -2.52
CA ASP A 261 -21.73 5.90 -2.49
C ASP A 261 -21.12 6.34 -1.14
N LEU A 262 -20.89 5.41 -0.21
CA LEU A 262 -20.37 5.70 1.13
C LEU A 262 -19.04 6.45 1.10
N CYS A 263 -18.09 6.03 0.25
CA CYS A 263 -16.80 6.71 0.11
C CYS A 263 -16.94 8.16 -0.35
N THR A 264 -17.97 8.46 -1.12
CA THR A 264 -18.27 9.82 -1.58
C THR A 264 -18.91 10.65 -0.47
N LYS A 265 -19.86 10.08 0.25
CA LYS A 265 -20.61 10.75 1.33
C LYS A 265 -19.73 11.08 2.53
N PHE A 266 -18.82 10.15 2.90
CA PHE A 266 -17.99 10.29 4.10
C PHE A 266 -16.55 10.71 3.81
N CYS A 267 -16.26 11.22 2.62
CA CYS A 267 -14.92 11.67 2.29
C CYS A 267 -14.56 12.96 3.05
N PRO A 268 -13.52 12.96 3.93
CA PRO A 268 -13.18 14.12 4.75
C PRO A 268 -12.89 15.43 4.01
N PRO A 269 -12.29 15.44 2.80
CA PRO A 269 -12.04 16.66 2.06
C PRO A 269 -13.25 17.19 1.28
N ASP A 270 -14.47 16.77 1.58
CA ASP A 270 -15.70 17.13 0.86
C ASP A 270 -15.50 17.15 -0.66
N ILE A 271 -15.36 15.98 -1.20
CA ILE A 271 -15.28 15.79 -2.65
C ILE A 271 -16.71 15.61 -3.20
N SER A 272 -17.72 16.18 -2.56
CA SER A 272 -19.15 16.09 -2.89
C SER A 272 -19.50 16.69 -4.25
N GLY A 273 -18.60 17.43 -4.86
CA GLY A 273 -18.75 17.83 -6.26
C GLY A 273 -18.79 16.61 -7.18
N LYS A 274 -19.71 16.58 -8.13
CA LYS A 274 -19.94 15.60 -9.21
C LYS A 274 -18.65 15.04 -9.90
N ALA A 275 -17.49 15.56 -9.52
CA ALA A 275 -16.19 15.27 -10.13
C ALA A 275 -15.57 13.95 -9.71
N ILE A 276 -15.88 13.37 -8.53
CA ILE A 276 -15.23 12.12 -8.09
C ILE A 276 -15.76 10.92 -8.86
N GLY A 277 -17.06 10.80 -9.01
CA GLY A 277 -17.62 9.67 -9.76
C GLY A 277 -17.09 9.59 -11.19
N THR A 278 -16.97 10.75 -11.86
CA THR A 278 -16.49 10.82 -13.25
C THR A 278 -14.96 10.70 -13.36
N ARG A 279 -14.21 11.43 -12.56
CA ARG A 279 -12.72 11.37 -12.60
C ARG A 279 -12.19 10.03 -12.11
N ARG A 280 -12.84 9.44 -11.13
CA ARG A 280 -12.45 8.18 -10.56
C ARG A 280 -12.81 6.99 -11.44
N ASN A 281 -14.01 6.98 -12.03
CA ASN A 281 -14.33 6.00 -13.05
C ASN A 281 -13.36 6.12 -14.24
N GLU A 282 -12.88 7.32 -14.54
CA GLU A 282 -11.86 7.54 -15.55
C GLU A 282 -10.47 7.06 -15.09
N MET A 283 -10.11 7.23 -13.82
CA MET A 283 -8.87 6.73 -13.25
C MET A 283 -8.86 5.20 -13.13
N VAL A 284 -9.94 4.60 -12.67
CA VAL A 284 -10.13 3.13 -12.64
C VAL A 284 -10.17 2.58 -14.09
N ARG A 285 -10.85 3.27 -15.01
CA ARG A 285 -10.87 2.90 -16.42
C ARG A 285 -9.49 3.00 -17.06
N ARG A 286 -8.70 4.04 -16.75
CA ARG A 286 -7.32 4.19 -17.23
C ARG A 286 -6.38 3.18 -16.58
N PHE A 287 -6.55 2.90 -15.30
CA PHE A 287 -5.81 1.84 -14.62
C PHE A 287 -6.08 0.48 -15.27
N ARG A 288 -7.34 0.18 -15.63
CA ARG A 288 -7.72 -1.00 -16.40
C ARG A 288 -7.14 -1.00 -17.81
N GLN A 289 -7.13 0.14 -18.50
CA GLN A 289 -6.49 0.28 -19.81
C GLN A 289 -4.96 0.15 -19.76
N MET A 290 -4.36 0.42 -18.61
CA MET A 290 -2.93 0.23 -18.39
C MET A 290 -2.56 -1.23 -18.11
N HIS A 291 -3.52 -2.08 -17.77
CA HIS A 291 -3.31 -3.51 -17.55
C HIS A 291 -4.05 -4.32 -18.60
N PRO A 292 -3.34 -5.04 -19.49
CA PRO A 292 -3.95 -5.90 -20.51
C PRO A 292 -4.78 -7.05 -19.93
N PHE A 293 -4.74 -7.29 -18.62
CA PHE A 293 -5.54 -8.30 -17.92
C PHE A 293 -6.97 -7.85 -17.60
N PHE A 294 -7.35 -6.62 -17.91
CA PHE A 294 -8.69 -6.08 -17.66
C PHE A 294 -9.50 -5.79 -18.93
N GLN A 295 -9.14 -6.38 -20.08
CA GLN A 295 -9.94 -6.39 -21.30
C GLN A 295 -10.88 -7.58 -21.34
#